data_da76cb883fd686fde5dd0e08aceffead
#
_entry.id   da76cb883fd686fde5dd0e08aceffead
#
_cell.length_a   1.000
_cell.length_b   1.000
_cell.length_c   1.000
_cell.angle_alpha   90.00
_cell.angle_beta   90.00
_cell.angle_gamma   90.00
#
_symmetry.space_group_name_H-M   'P 1'
#
loop_
_entity.id
_entity.type
_entity.pdbx_description
1 polymer ?
#
loop_
_entity_poly.entity_id
_entity_poly.type
_entity_poly.pdbx_seq_one_letter_code
_entity_poly.pdbx_strand_id
1 'polypeptide(L)'
;MKNNETFQTTKQLDQLVTNLGYQISELFSLDLEEILDYSNNLMNLLVNAYVENQCLALSAMISKQDGFAIYSFLFQTPDTSNGAADAMVNFAMNFTDGEANIKSINRISSNIMQITFTV
;
A
#
# COMPACT_ATOMS: atom_id res chain seq x y z
N MET A 1 0.36 -25.98 5.31
CA MET A 1 -0.64 -25.37 4.54
C MET A 1 -0.91 -23.94 4.90
N LYS A 2 -1.45 -23.62 6.08
CA LYS A 2 -1.58 -22.22 6.47
C LYS A 2 -0.23 -21.51 6.51
N ASN A 3 0.83 -22.22 6.93
CA ASN A 3 2.16 -21.64 7.01
C ASN A 3 2.72 -21.27 5.62
N ASN A 4 2.42 -22.06 4.59
CA ASN A 4 2.88 -21.79 3.23
C ASN A 4 2.17 -20.57 2.65
N GLU A 5 0.88 -20.44 2.90
CA GLU A 5 0.11 -19.28 2.43
C GLU A 5 0.62 -18.00 3.09
N THR A 6 0.85 -18.03 4.40
CA THR A 6 1.38 -16.88 5.13
C THR A 6 2.76 -16.50 4.62
N PHE A 7 3.61 -17.49 4.40
CA PHE A 7 4.97 -17.24 3.89
C PHE A 7 4.94 -16.60 2.52
N GLN A 8 4.10 -17.10 1.59
CA GLN A 8 4.01 -16.56 0.26
C GLN A 8 3.42 -15.16 0.26
N THR A 9 2.43 -14.90 1.10
CA THR A 9 1.84 -13.57 1.24
C THR A 9 2.88 -12.58 1.74
N THR A 10 3.63 -12.94 2.77
CA THR A 10 4.68 -12.08 3.33
C THR A 10 5.75 -11.78 2.27
N LYS A 11 6.16 -12.81 1.52
CA LYS A 11 7.15 -12.65 0.46
C LYS A 11 6.65 -11.71 -0.63
N GLN A 12 5.38 -11.85 -1.02
CA GLN A 12 4.77 -10.99 -2.02
C GLN A 12 4.75 -9.53 -1.56
N LEU A 13 4.36 -9.29 -0.32
CA LEU A 13 4.36 -7.93 0.25
C LEU A 13 5.77 -7.36 0.36
N ASP A 14 6.74 -8.20 0.75
CA ASP A 14 8.12 -7.76 0.84
C ASP A 14 8.66 -7.31 -0.52
N GLN A 15 8.35 -8.04 -1.59
CA GLN A 15 8.74 -7.66 -2.95
C GLN A 15 8.10 -6.34 -3.37
N LEU A 16 6.82 -6.16 -3.06
CA LEU A 16 6.11 -4.92 -3.35
C LEU A 16 6.74 -3.74 -2.62
N VAL A 17 7.02 -3.90 -1.34
CA VAL A 17 7.63 -2.85 -0.52
C VAL A 17 9.03 -2.51 -1.03
N THR A 18 9.81 -3.51 -1.38
CA THR A 18 11.16 -3.31 -1.91
C THR A 18 11.11 -2.51 -3.22
N ASN A 19 10.22 -2.89 -4.13
CA ASN A 19 10.08 -2.20 -5.41
C ASN A 19 9.63 -0.76 -5.21
N LEU A 20 8.68 -0.53 -4.32
CA LEU A 20 8.20 0.82 -4.04
C LEU A 20 9.30 1.67 -3.40
N GLY A 21 10.09 1.08 -2.52
CA GLY A 21 11.24 1.74 -1.91
C GLY A 21 12.25 2.24 -2.93
N TYR A 22 12.54 1.44 -3.95
CA TYR A 22 13.42 1.87 -5.04
C TYR A 22 12.84 3.06 -5.80
N GLN A 23 11.54 3.01 -6.12
CA GLN A 23 10.89 4.11 -6.84
C GLN A 23 10.93 5.40 -6.03
N ILE A 24 10.66 5.32 -4.73
CA ILE A 24 10.69 6.48 -3.86
C ILE A 24 12.09 7.04 -3.74
N SER A 25 13.08 6.17 -3.61
CA SER A 25 14.47 6.59 -3.54
C SER A 25 14.90 7.38 -4.78
N GLU A 26 14.49 6.92 -5.96
CA GLU A 26 14.80 7.61 -7.20
C GLU A 26 14.09 8.97 -7.28
N LEU A 27 12.82 9.03 -6.87
CA LEU A 27 12.02 10.23 -7.00
C LEU A 27 12.37 11.31 -5.97
N PHE A 28 12.76 10.91 -4.76
CA PHE A 28 12.94 11.85 -3.65
C PHE A 28 14.34 11.84 -3.06
N SER A 29 15.28 11.08 -3.64
CA SER A 29 16.69 11.06 -3.22
C SER A 29 16.85 10.75 -1.73
N LEU A 30 16.14 9.77 -1.24
CA LEU A 30 16.22 9.37 0.16
C LEU A 30 17.50 8.61 0.45
N ASP A 31 18.04 8.78 1.67
CA ASP A 31 19.18 7.98 2.11
C ASP A 31 18.73 6.57 2.55
N LEU A 32 19.70 5.70 2.82
CA LEU A 32 19.40 4.31 3.15
C LEU A 32 18.56 4.18 4.43
N GLU A 33 18.86 4.98 5.45
CA GLU A 33 18.12 4.93 6.70
C GLU A 33 16.67 5.33 6.51
N GLU A 34 16.43 6.39 5.73
CA GLU A 34 15.07 6.82 5.41
C GLU A 34 14.31 5.76 4.63
N ILE A 35 14.97 5.10 3.67
CA ILE A 35 14.35 4.03 2.89
C ILE A 35 13.98 2.85 3.79
N LEU A 36 14.85 2.47 4.72
CA LEU A 36 14.59 1.36 5.63
C LEU A 36 13.42 1.66 6.57
N ASP A 37 13.38 2.87 7.14
CA ASP A 37 12.27 3.28 8.01
C ASP A 37 10.96 3.28 7.24
N TYR A 38 10.97 3.82 6.04
CA TYR A 38 9.81 3.85 5.16
C TYR A 38 9.33 2.44 4.84
N SER A 39 10.26 1.55 4.46
CA SER A 39 9.92 0.18 4.09
C SER A 39 9.36 -0.60 5.27
N ASN A 40 9.92 -0.44 6.45
CA ASN A 40 9.44 -1.12 7.65
C ASN A 40 8.03 -0.66 8.01
N ASN A 41 7.78 0.65 7.97
CA ASN A 41 6.46 1.18 8.25
C ASN A 41 5.44 0.69 7.24
N LEU A 42 5.77 0.76 5.96
CA LEU A 42 4.89 0.32 4.89
C LEU A 42 4.57 -1.17 5.02
N MET A 43 5.59 -2.00 5.28
CA MET A 43 5.39 -3.43 5.44
C MET A 43 4.42 -3.74 6.59
N ASN A 44 4.61 -3.08 7.73
CA ASN A 44 3.73 -3.28 8.89
C ASN A 44 2.28 -2.90 8.56
N LEU A 45 2.07 -1.79 7.87
CA LEU A 45 0.72 -1.34 7.50
C LEU A 45 0.07 -2.28 6.50
N LEU A 46 0.82 -2.78 5.53
CA LEU A 46 0.29 -3.72 4.54
C LEU A 46 -0.03 -5.07 5.16
N VAL A 47 0.80 -5.56 6.07
CA VAL A 47 0.52 -6.80 6.80
C VAL A 47 -0.74 -6.64 7.64
N ASN A 48 -0.88 -5.51 8.34
CA ASN A 48 -2.06 -5.26 9.16
C ASN A 48 -3.34 -5.19 8.32
N ALA A 49 -3.29 -4.55 7.15
CA ALA A 49 -4.43 -4.50 6.25
C ALA A 49 -4.88 -5.89 5.84
N TYR A 50 -3.92 -6.78 5.58
CA TYR A 50 -4.24 -8.16 5.23
C TYR A 50 -4.77 -8.95 6.42
N VAL A 51 -4.09 -8.87 7.57
CA VAL A 51 -4.45 -9.67 8.76
C VAL A 51 -5.80 -9.22 9.33
N GLU A 52 -6.02 -7.92 9.41
CA GLU A 52 -7.22 -7.39 10.07
C GLU A 52 -8.42 -7.30 9.13
N ASN A 53 -8.20 -7.03 7.85
CA ASN A 53 -9.28 -6.72 6.91
C ASN A 53 -9.25 -7.58 5.66
N GLN A 54 -8.31 -8.51 5.54
CA GLN A 54 -8.14 -9.38 4.38
C GLN A 54 -7.90 -8.59 3.08
N CYS A 55 -7.35 -7.39 3.20
CA CYS A 55 -7.00 -6.56 2.05
C CYS A 55 -5.53 -6.80 1.71
N LEU A 56 -5.28 -7.53 0.63
CA LEU A 56 -3.92 -7.89 0.20
C LEU A 56 -3.45 -6.96 -0.90
N ALA A 57 -2.38 -6.21 -0.63
CA ALA A 57 -1.79 -5.35 -1.65
C ALA A 57 -1.18 -6.19 -2.77
N LEU A 58 -1.59 -5.94 -3.99
CA LEU A 58 -1.12 -6.64 -5.19
C LEU A 58 -0.04 -5.88 -5.91
N SER A 59 -0.18 -4.56 -5.97
CA SER A 59 0.81 -3.71 -6.61
C SER A 59 0.72 -2.30 -6.04
N ALA A 60 1.80 -1.55 -6.22
CA ALA A 60 1.87 -0.17 -5.80
C ALA A 60 2.71 0.61 -6.79
N MET A 61 2.28 1.84 -7.05
CA MET A 61 3.01 2.75 -7.92
C MET A 61 3.12 4.11 -7.23
N ILE A 62 4.22 4.79 -7.49
CA ILE A 62 4.39 6.16 -7.05
C ILE A 62 4.87 6.99 -8.23
N SER A 63 4.36 8.21 -8.32
CA SER A 63 4.84 9.19 -9.28
C SER A 63 4.95 10.53 -8.59
N LYS A 64 5.61 11.48 -9.25
CA LYS A 64 5.78 12.83 -8.74
C LYS A 64 5.21 13.78 -9.77
N GLN A 65 4.33 14.67 -9.33
CA GLN A 65 3.71 15.65 -10.22
C GLN A 65 3.56 16.96 -9.45
N ASP A 66 4.10 18.04 -9.99
CA ASP A 66 4.00 19.37 -9.40
C ASP A 66 4.49 19.43 -7.95
N GLY A 67 5.49 18.62 -7.61
CA GLY A 67 6.04 18.57 -6.26
C GLY A 67 5.30 17.64 -5.30
N PHE A 68 4.19 17.05 -5.75
CA PHE A 68 3.41 16.12 -4.94
C PHE A 68 3.74 14.67 -5.27
N ALA A 69 3.75 13.82 -4.27
CA ALA A 69 3.81 12.39 -4.48
C ALA A 69 2.40 11.87 -4.74
N ILE A 70 2.26 11.07 -5.79
CA ILE A 70 0.99 10.42 -6.14
C ILE A 70 1.19 8.92 -5.97
N TYR A 71 0.43 8.32 -5.07
CA TYR A 71 0.46 6.90 -4.79
C TYR A 71 -0.78 6.21 -5.34
N SER A 72 -0.59 5.05 -5.92
CA SER A 72 -1.69 4.19 -6.34
C SER A 72 -1.42 2.77 -5.85
N PHE A 73 -2.34 2.23 -5.04
CA PHE A 73 -2.25 0.87 -4.52
C PHE A 73 -3.42 0.05 -5.02
N LEU A 74 -3.12 -1.14 -5.47
CA LEU A 74 -4.13 -2.11 -5.91
C LEU A 74 -4.22 -3.21 -4.85
N PHE A 75 -5.43 -3.42 -4.32
CA PHE A 75 -5.67 -4.42 -3.27
C PHE A 75 -6.63 -5.49 -3.75
N GLN A 76 -6.32 -6.73 -3.40
CA GLN A 76 -7.32 -7.79 -3.45
C GLN A 76 -8.14 -7.69 -2.17
N THR A 77 -9.47 -7.61 -2.32
CA THR A 77 -10.36 -7.40 -1.18
C THR A 77 -11.36 -8.55 -1.10
N PRO A 78 -11.85 -8.87 0.11
CA PRO A 78 -12.93 -9.84 0.23
C PRO A 78 -14.21 -9.15 -0.22
N ASP A 79 -14.90 -9.73 -1.14
CA ASP A 79 -16.25 -9.35 -1.52
C ASP A 79 -16.48 -7.82 -1.58
N THR A 80 -17.73 -7.40 -1.59
CA THR A 80 -18.16 -6.02 -1.85
C THR A 80 -18.40 -5.21 -0.59
N SER A 81 -17.76 -5.55 0.53
CA SER A 81 -18.02 -4.87 1.79
C SER A 81 -17.45 -3.45 1.80
N ASN A 82 -18.16 -2.53 2.40
CA ASN A 82 -17.69 -1.16 2.60
C ASN A 82 -16.47 -1.10 3.51
N GLY A 83 -16.27 -2.14 4.32
CA GLY A 83 -15.10 -2.22 5.19
C GLY A 83 -13.78 -2.22 4.45
N ALA A 84 -13.75 -2.71 3.20
CA ALA A 84 -12.53 -2.71 2.40
C ALA A 84 -12.10 -1.27 2.08
N ALA A 85 -13.04 -0.42 1.67
CA ALA A 85 -12.75 0.99 1.39
C ALA A 85 -12.22 1.69 2.65
N ASP A 86 -12.86 1.47 3.79
CA ASP A 86 -12.43 2.06 5.06
C ASP A 86 -11.01 1.59 5.43
N ALA A 87 -10.70 0.31 5.22
CA ALA A 87 -9.37 -0.22 5.48
C ALA A 87 -8.32 0.44 4.59
N MET A 88 -8.64 0.68 3.33
CA MET A 88 -7.72 1.33 2.40
C MET A 88 -7.48 2.79 2.77
N VAL A 89 -8.53 3.52 3.20
CA VAL A 89 -8.39 4.89 3.67
C VAL A 89 -7.53 4.92 4.94
N ASN A 90 -7.78 4.03 5.88
CA ASN A 90 -6.99 3.94 7.10
C ASN A 90 -5.53 3.64 6.80
N PHE A 91 -5.27 2.75 5.85
CA PHE A 91 -3.92 2.47 5.41
C PHE A 91 -3.25 3.76 4.90
N ALA A 92 -3.90 4.48 3.99
CA ALA A 92 -3.33 5.69 3.41
C ALA A 92 -3.06 6.75 4.48
N MET A 93 -3.98 6.94 5.40
CA MET A 93 -3.82 7.91 6.49
C MET A 93 -2.70 7.54 7.43
N ASN A 94 -2.59 6.28 7.81
CA ASN A 94 -1.50 5.84 8.69
C ASN A 94 -0.15 5.89 7.99
N PHE A 95 -0.11 5.57 6.71
CA PHE A 95 1.11 5.61 5.92
C PHE A 95 1.65 7.04 5.76
N THR A 96 0.79 8.03 5.77
CA THR A 96 1.14 9.44 5.53
C THR A 96 1.02 10.31 6.77
N ASP A 97 0.87 9.73 7.94
CA ASP A 97 0.67 10.47 9.20
C ASP A 97 -0.51 11.45 9.13
N GLY A 98 -1.58 11.04 8.48
CA GLY A 98 -2.79 11.85 8.36
C GLY A 98 -2.77 12.86 7.23
N GLU A 99 -1.72 12.89 6.42
CA GLU A 99 -1.57 13.90 5.37
C GLU A 99 -2.11 13.47 4.02
N ALA A 100 -2.55 12.22 3.87
CA ALA A 100 -3.04 11.74 2.59
C ALA A 100 -4.29 12.50 2.14
N ASN A 101 -4.26 12.92 0.89
CA ASN A 101 -5.43 13.48 0.21
C ASN A 101 -5.95 12.41 -0.75
N ILE A 102 -7.06 11.78 -0.38
CA ILE A 102 -7.61 10.66 -1.15
C ILE A 102 -8.24 11.22 -2.43
N LYS A 103 -7.73 10.77 -3.57
CA LYS A 103 -8.23 11.21 -4.87
C LYS A 103 -9.33 10.32 -5.41
N SER A 104 -9.16 9.01 -5.27
CA SER A 104 -10.18 8.08 -5.74
C SER A 104 -10.02 6.72 -5.07
N ILE A 105 -11.15 6.04 -4.93
CA ILE A 105 -11.20 4.63 -4.58
C ILE A 105 -12.13 4.01 -5.59
N ASN A 106 -11.60 3.10 -6.40
CA ASN A 106 -12.33 2.49 -7.50
C ASN A 106 -12.38 0.98 -7.37
N ARG A 107 -13.53 0.40 -7.63
CA ARG A 107 -13.66 -1.05 -7.73
C ARG A 107 -13.32 -1.47 -9.15
N ILE A 108 -12.26 -2.27 -9.27
CA ILE A 108 -11.82 -2.76 -10.57
C ILE A 108 -12.58 -4.04 -10.94
N SER A 109 -12.81 -4.90 -9.95
CA SER A 109 -13.60 -6.12 -10.12
C SER A 109 -14.27 -6.46 -8.80
N SER A 110 -14.95 -7.60 -8.71
CA SER A 110 -15.67 -7.99 -7.50
C SER A 110 -14.74 -8.12 -6.28
N ASN A 111 -13.46 -8.38 -6.50
CA ASN A 111 -12.52 -8.60 -5.41
C ASN A 111 -11.22 -7.80 -5.56
N ILE A 112 -11.20 -6.76 -6.39
CA ILE A 112 -10.03 -5.90 -6.56
C ILE A 112 -10.47 -4.44 -6.50
N MET A 113 -9.79 -3.67 -5.65
CA MET A 113 -10.02 -2.24 -5.51
C MET A 113 -8.71 -1.48 -5.61
N GLN A 114 -8.80 -0.25 -6.08
CA GLN A 114 -7.65 0.64 -6.22
C GLN A 114 -7.89 1.92 -5.43
N ILE A 115 -6.86 2.35 -4.70
CA ILE A 115 -6.88 3.66 -4.04
C ILE A 115 -5.75 4.51 -4.61
N THR A 116 -6.08 5.77 -4.89
CA THR A 116 -5.09 6.77 -5.33
C THR A 116 -5.14 7.95 -4.38
N PHE A 117 -3.99 8.37 -3.90
CA PHE A 117 -3.90 9.49 -2.97
C PHE A 117 -2.62 10.26 -3.20
N THR A 118 -2.63 11.52 -2.78
CA THR A 118 -1.46 12.41 -2.88
C THR A 118 -0.99 12.82 -1.50
N VAL A 119 0.27 13.17 -1.44
CA VAL A 119 0.91 13.70 -0.22
C VAL A 119 1.67 14.98 -0.55
#